data_9807fa970c24fa7b8364381f2f017dd8
#
_entry.id   9807fa970c24fa7b8364381f2f017dd8
#
_cell.length_a   1.000
_cell.length_b   1.000
_cell.length_c   1.000
_cell.angle_alpha   90.00
_cell.angle_beta   90.00
_cell.angle_gamma   90.00
#
_symmetry.space_group_name_H-M   'P 1'
#
loop_
_entity.id
_entity.type
_entity.pdbx_description
1 polymer ?
#
loop_
_entity_poly.entity_id
_entity_poly.type
_entity_poly.pdbx_seq_one_letter_code
_entity_poly.pdbx_strand_id
1 'polypeptide(L)'
;MKLVAVDPVYIDDMQLYPDLATNSVRVEMAIENHTKKPFEGRAQFTVTGSGLELTREFPVSGDGEKVSLKETLQLGKEAKLWDEFNPNLYTVECTLLTGTGKESFEHKKSATFGMREVAQGRNHILLNGRPLHLRGTVENAVFPKTGHAPVCDAEWERIMRIVKDYGLNHIRFHSWCPPAA
;
A
#
# COMPACT_ATOMS: atom_id res chain seq x y z
N MET A 1 20.75 -6.39 -3.02
CA MET A 1 20.47 -5.89 -4.38
C MET A 1 19.45 -6.84 -5.01
N LYS A 2 18.32 -6.35 -5.54
CA LYS A 2 17.29 -7.14 -6.23
C LYS A 2 17.30 -6.77 -7.72
N LEU A 3 17.36 -7.77 -8.59
CA LEU A 3 17.18 -7.60 -10.03
C LEU A 3 15.76 -8.03 -10.38
N VAL A 4 15.01 -7.17 -11.04
CA VAL A 4 13.63 -7.42 -11.46
C VAL A 4 13.57 -7.29 -12.97
N ALA A 5 12.98 -8.28 -13.65
CA ALA A 5 12.66 -8.22 -15.07
C ALA A 5 11.16 -7.91 -15.19
N VAL A 6 10.82 -6.96 -16.04
CA VAL A 6 9.44 -6.55 -16.32
C VAL A 6 9.24 -6.42 -17.82
N ASP A 7 7.97 -6.49 -18.24
CA ASP A 7 7.60 -6.20 -19.63
C ASP A 7 7.85 -4.72 -19.96
N PRO A 8 7.96 -4.37 -21.25
CA PRO A 8 8.15 -2.98 -21.67
C PRO A 8 7.05 -2.00 -21.23
N VAL A 9 5.84 -2.48 -20.96
CA VAL A 9 4.77 -1.70 -20.31
C VAL A 9 4.45 -2.33 -18.98
N TYR A 10 4.68 -1.59 -17.90
CA TYR A 10 4.49 -2.13 -16.54
C TYR A 10 4.05 -1.06 -15.53
N ILE A 11 3.52 -1.49 -14.40
CA ILE A 11 3.17 -0.62 -13.27
C ILE A 11 4.44 -0.36 -12.45
N ASP A 12 4.94 0.87 -12.47
CA ASP A 12 6.09 1.29 -11.70
C ASP A 12 5.72 1.50 -10.22
N ASP A 13 4.68 2.29 -9.98
CA ASP A 13 4.19 2.57 -8.61
C ASP A 13 2.66 2.46 -8.52
N MET A 14 2.18 2.10 -7.34
CA MET A 14 0.75 2.09 -7.01
C MET A 14 0.55 2.53 -5.57
N GLN A 15 -0.11 3.66 -5.38
CA GLN A 15 -0.41 4.25 -4.09
C GLN A 15 -1.91 4.22 -3.81
N LEU A 16 -2.26 3.99 -2.55
CA LEU A 16 -3.64 3.83 -2.10
C LEU A 16 -3.98 4.88 -1.04
N TYR A 17 -5.08 5.61 -1.27
CA TYR A 17 -5.55 6.69 -0.40
C TYR A 17 -6.99 6.39 0.03
N PRO A 18 -7.18 5.80 1.23
CA PRO A 18 -8.51 5.55 1.77
C PRO A 18 -9.24 6.85 2.10
N ASP A 19 -10.54 6.87 1.83
CA ASP A 19 -11.46 7.94 2.21
C ASP A 19 -12.61 7.34 3.01
N LEU A 20 -12.67 7.69 4.29
CA LEU A 20 -13.68 7.16 5.21
C LEU A 20 -15.05 7.78 4.98
N ALA A 21 -15.10 9.04 4.53
CA ALA A 21 -16.36 9.75 4.31
C ALA A 21 -17.18 9.12 3.17
N THR A 22 -16.49 8.62 2.16
CA THR A 22 -17.11 8.01 0.98
C THR A 22 -17.03 6.48 0.97
N ASN A 23 -16.39 5.85 1.98
CA ASN A 23 -16.11 4.41 2.03
C ASN A 23 -15.44 3.92 0.74
N SER A 24 -14.41 4.60 0.32
CA SER A 24 -13.69 4.31 -0.91
C SER A 24 -12.18 4.32 -0.73
N VAL A 25 -11.46 3.81 -1.71
CA VAL A 25 -10.01 3.98 -1.83
C VAL A 25 -9.69 4.56 -3.20
N ARG A 26 -8.97 5.67 -3.21
CA ARG A 26 -8.42 6.25 -4.44
C ARG A 26 -7.09 5.57 -4.72
N VAL A 27 -6.95 5.04 -5.93
CA VAL A 27 -5.73 4.42 -6.45
C VAL A 27 -5.04 5.43 -7.36
N GLU A 28 -3.78 5.70 -7.11
CA GLU A 28 -2.91 6.43 -8.02
C GLU A 28 -1.81 5.49 -8.52
N MET A 29 -1.73 5.32 -9.82
CA MET A 29 -0.84 4.37 -10.44
C MET A 29 0.04 5.06 -11.48
N ALA A 30 1.35 4.79 -11.43
CA ALA A 30 2.31 5.18 -12.45
C ALA A 30 2.62 3.98 -13.34
N ILE A 31 2.50 4.17 -14.63
CA ILE A 31 2.79 3.16 -15.67
C ILE A 31 3.98 3.66 -16.48
N GLU A 32 4.98 2.82 -16.63
CA GLU A 32 6.12 3.04 -17.53
C GLU A 32 5.87 2.33 -18.87
N ASN A 33 6.18 3.03 -19.96
CA ASN A 33 6.05 2.53 -21.32
C ASN A 33 7.37 2.72 -22.08
N HIS A 34 8.15 1.68 -22.22
CA HIS A 34 9.42 1.68 -22.93
C HIS A 34 9.33 1.21 -24.39
N THR A 35 8.13 0.97 -24.90
CA THR A 35 7.91 0.55 -26.29
C THR A 35 8.14 1.67 -27.31
N LYS A 36 8.14 2.94 -26.86
CA LYS A 36 8.15 4.15 -27.72
C LYS A 36 6.96 4.22 -28.69
N LYS A 37 5.88 3.52 -28.41
CA LYS A 37 4.63 3.48 -29.18
C LYS A 37 3.46 3.76 -28.25
N PRO A 38 2.36 4.33 -28.72
CA PRO A 38 1.13 4.39 -27.95
C PRO A 38 0.65 2.98 -27.58
N PHE A 39 0.06 2.87 -26.41
CA PHE A 39 -0.59 1.64 -25.97
C PHE A 39 -2.02 1.91 -25.55
N GLU A 40 -2.83 0.88 -25.66
CA GLU A 40 -4.20 0.82 -25.14
C GLU A 40 -4.37 -0.45 -24.32
N GLY A 41 -5.27 -0.43 -23.36
CA GLY A 41 -5.49 -1.58 -22.52
C GLY A 41 -6.51 -1.34 -21.44
N ARG A 42 -6.39 -2.15 -20.39
CA ARG A 42 -7.26 -2.07 -19.20
C ARG A 42 -6.49 -2.37 -17.94
N ALA A 43 -6.88 -1.71 -16.87
CA ALA A 43 -6.44 -1.98 -15.51
C ALA A 43 -7.59 -2.61 -14.75
N GLN A 44 -7.45 -3.87 -14.36
CA GLN A 44 -8.40 -4.57 -13.53
C GLN A 44 -7.92 -4.55 -12.08
N PHE A 45 -8.71 -3.95 -11.20
CA PHE A 45 -8.44 -3.90 -9.77
C PHE A 45 -9.32 -4.91 -9.04
N THR A 46 -8.71 -5.79 -8.27
CA THR A 46 -9.39 -6.70 -7.35
C THR A 46 -9.04 -6.29 -5.92
N VAL A 47 -10.05 -5.99 -5.12
CA VAL A 47 -9.90 -5.67 -3.70
C VAL A 47 -10.39 -6.85 -2.89
N THR A 48 -9.55 -7.35 -2.00
CA THR A 48 -9.88 -8.44 -1.07
C THR A 48 -9.49 -8.09 0.35
N GLY A 49 -10.15 -8.67 1.33
CA GLY A 49 -9.81 -8.55 2.75
C GLY A 49 -11.00 -8.20 3.64
N SER A 50 -10.91 -8.55 4.92
CA SER A 50 -11.92 -8.27 5.95
C SER A 50 -13.36 -8.67 5.57
N GLY A 51 -13.51 -9.68 4.71
CA GLY A 51 -14.80 -10.17 4.21
C GLY A 51 -15.34 -9.43 2.98
N LEU A 52 -14.57 -8.52 2.40
CA LEU A 52 -14.86 -7.84 1.15
C LEU A 52 -14.13 -8.50 -0.02
N GLU A 53 -14.83 -8.64 -1.14
CA GLU A 53 -14.26 -8.98 -2.44
C GLU A 53 -15.00 -8.18 -3.51
N LEU A 54 -14.27 -7.42 -4.30
CA LEU A 54 -14.82 -6.69 -5.43
C LEU A 54 -13.80 -6.57 -6.56
N THR A 55 -14.29 -6.50 -7.79
CA THR A 55 -13.46 -6.27 -8.97
C THR A 55 -14.02 -5.12 -9.79
N ARG A 56 -13.14 -4.24 -10.28
CA ARG A 56 -13.45 -3.13 -11.18
C ARG A 56 -12.42 -3.08 -12.29
N GLU A 57 -12.85 -2.67 -13.46
CA GLU A 57 -12.01 -2.54 -14.64
C GLU A 57 -12.13 -1.13 -15.21
N PHE A 58 -11.01 -0.54 -15.60
CA PHE A 58 -10.92 0.78 -16.19
C PHE A 58 -10.06 0.74 -17.45
N PRO A 59 -10.44 1.47 -18.50
CA PRO A 59 -9.62 1.62 -19.68
C PRO A 59 -8.37 2.42 -19.33
N VAL A 60 -7.27 2.08 -19.96
CA VAL A 60 -6.01 2.82 -19.86
C VAL A 60 -5.39 2.97 -21.23
N SER A 61 -4.85 4.15 -21.51
CA SER A 61 -4.13 4.43 -22.75
C SER A 61 -3.06 5.48 -22.51
N GLY A 62 -2.04 5.48 -23.33
CA GLY A 62 -0.99 6.48 -23.26
C GLY A 62 -0.06 6.43 -24.47
N ASP A 63 0.54 7.57 -24.76
CA ASP A 63 1.49 7.76 -25.85
C ASP A 63 2.88 8.17 -25.34
N GLY A 64 2.99 8.48 -24.04
CA GLY A 64 4.23 8.88 -23.37
C GLY A 64 4.98 7.71 -22.72
N GLU A 65 6.18 7.99 -22.28
CA GLU A 65 7.01 7.07 -21.50
C GLU A 65 6.44 6.83 -20.11
N LYS A 66 5.79 7.86 -19.53
CA LYS A 66 5.11 7.79 -18.21
C LYS A 66 3.64 8.15 -18.33
N VAL A 67 2.80 7.28 -17.85
CA VAL A 67 1.35 7.46 -17.85
C VAL A 67 0.82 7.33 -16.42
N SER A 68 -0.06 8.22 -16.01
CA SER A 68 -0.70 8.20 -14.69
C SER A 68 -2.16 7.80 -14.83
N LEU A 69 -2.59 6.85 -14.01
CA LEU A 69 -4.00 6.47 -13.83
C LEU A 69 -4.44 6.81 -12.42
N LYS A 70 -5.61 7.46 -12.29
CA LYS A 70 -6.22 7.78 -11.00
C LYS A 70 -7.67 7.33 -11.02
N GLU A 71 -7.98 6.36 -10.16
CA GLU A 71 -9.32 5.79 -10.08
C GLU A 71 -9.78 5.68 -8.63
N THR A 72 -11.09 5.64 -8.42
CA THR A 72 -11.70 5.49 -7.10
C THR A 72 -12.53 4.22 -7.04
N LEU A 73 -12.14 3.32 -6.14
CA LEU A 73 -12.83 2.06 -5.90
C LEU A 73 -13.78 2.23 -4.72
N GLN A 74 -15.08 2.12 -4.96
CA GLN A 74 -16.11 2.15 -3.92
C GLN A 74 -16.13 0.82 -3.19
N LEU A 75 -15.83 0.82 -1.89
CA LEU A 75 -15.81 -0.38 -1.06
C LEU A 75 -17.18 -0.69 -0.46
N GLY A 76 -18.03 0.34 -0.34
CA GLY A 76 -19.35 0.20 0.24
C GLY A 76 -19.37 0.28 1.76
N LYS A 77 -20.58 0.22 2.32
CA LYS A 77 -20.83 0.44 3.77
C LYS A 77 -20.31 -0.70 4.65
N GLU A 78 -20.02 -1.85 4.07
CA GLU A 78 -19.49 -3.03 4.78
C GLU A 78 -17.97 -2.95 5.00
N ALA A 79 -17.31 -1.90 4.48
CA ALA A 79 -15.88 -1.70 4.69
C ALA A 79 -15.59 -1.42 6.17
N LYS A 80 -14.78 -2.30 6.77
CA LYS A 80 -14.39 -2.21 8.18
C LYS A 80 -13.21 -1.27 8.34
N LEU A 81 -13.28 -0.42 9.38
CA LEU A 81 -12.18 0.47 9.71
C LEU A 81 -11.00 -0.30 10.31
N TRP A 82 -9.82 0.23 10.08
CA TRP A 82 -8.61 -0.20 10.75
C TRP A 82 -8.38 0.64 12.01
N ASP A 83 -8.15 -0.01 13.13
CA ASP A 83 -7.56 0.61 14.31
C ASP A 83 -6.60 -0.37 15.00
N GLU A 84 -5.91 0.06 16.07
CA GLU A 84 -4.91 -0.75 16.78
C GLU A 84 -5.48 -2.01 17.45
N PHE A 85 -6.81 -2.07 17.65
CA PHE A 85 -7.51 -3.21 18.25
C PHE A 85 -8.16 -4.09 17.18
N ASN A 86 -8.53 -3.51 16.06
CA ASN A 86 -9.17 -4.16 14.91
C ASN A 86 -8.38 -3.85 13.64
N PRO A 87 -7.24 -4.51 13.43
CA PRO A 87 -6.34 -4.22 12.30
C PRO A 87 -6.88 -4.80 10.99
N ASN A 88 -8.06 -4.35 10.56
CA ASN A 88 -8.68 -4.77 9.31
C ASN A 88 -7.85 -4.27 8.12
N LEU A 89 -7.34 -5.18 7.32
CA LEU A 89 -6.54 -4.88 6.14
C LEU A 89 -7.25 -5.34 4.87
N TYR A 90 -7.00 -4.59 3.81
CA TYR A 90 -7.44 -4.87 2.44
C TYR A 90 -6.22 -4.88 1.53
N THR A 91 -6.25 -5.76 0.54
CA THR A 91 -5.26 -5.80 -0.54
C THR A 91 -5.92 -5.40 -1.84
N VAL A 92 -5.33 -4.44 -2.54
CA VAL A 92 -5.65 -4.13 -3.93
C VAL A 92 -4.63 -4.81 -4.81
N GLU A 93 -5.07 -5.70 -5.68
CA GLU A 93 -4.28 -6.24 -6.78
C GLU A 93 -4.72 -5.56 -8.07
N CYS A 94 -3.78 -5.01 -8.82
CA CYS A 94 -4.00 -4.51 -10.17
C CYS A 94 -3.37 -5.46 -11.18
N THR A 95 -4.17 -5.93 -12.12
CA THR A 95 -3.69 -6.59 -13.35
C THR A 95 -3.82 -5.59 -14.49
N LEU A 96 -2.68 -5.14 -15.00
CA LEU A 96 -2.57 -4.25 -16.16
C LEU A 96 -2.41 -5.12 -17.42
N LEU A 97 -3.36 -5.03 -18.34
CA LEU A 97 -3.32 -5.69 -19.64
C LEU A 97 -3.24 -4.61 -20.72
N THR A 98 -2.15 -4.57 -21.48
CA THR A 98 -1.93 -3.56 -22.51
C THR A 98 -1.51 -4.18 -23.83
N GLY A 99 -1.70 -3.44 -24.92
CA GLY A 99 -1.28 -3.85 -26.25
C GLY A 99 -0.74 -2.69 -27.08
N THR A 100 0.25 -2.98 -27.90
CA THR A 100 0.81 -2.06 -28.90
C THR A 100 0.81 -2.75 -30.27
N GLY A 101 -0.28 -2.64 -31.01
CA GLY A 101 -0.43 -3.35 -32.30
C GLY A 101 -0.60 -4.85 -32.11
N LYS A 102 0.45 -5.64 -32.42
CA LYS A 102 0.44 -7.12 -32.30
C LYS A 102 1.00 -7.64 -30.98
N GLU A 103 1.64 -6.78 -30.20
CA GLU A 103 2.27 -7.13 -28.94
C GLU A 103 1.30 -6.90 -27.78
N SER A 104 1.27 -7.80 -26.83
CA SER A 104 0.47 -7.67 -25.59
C SER A 104 1.37 -7.87 -24.37
N PHE A 105 1.11 -7.11 -23.32
CA PHE A 105 1.86 -7.14 -22.07
C PHE A 105 0.91 -7.30 -20.90
N GLU A 106 1.32 -8.04 -19.89
CA GLU A 106 0.61 -8.20 -18.62
C GLU A 106 1.54 -7.89 -17.48
N HIS A 107 1.10 -7.02 -16.56
CA HIS A 107 1.82 -6.75 -15.33
C HIS A 107 0.88 -6.74 -14.13
N LYS A 108 1.32 -7.33 -13.01
CA LYS A 108 0.57 -7.35 -11.77
C LYS A 108 1.32 -6.63 -10.67
N LYS A 109 0.59 -5.83 -9.91
CA LYS A 109 1.09 -5.17 -8.71
C LYS A 109 0.04 -5.19 -7.63
N SER A 110 0.46 -5.41 -6.39
CA SER A 110 -0.43 -5.39 -5.23
C SER A 110 0.06 -4.42 -4.17
N ALA A 111 -0.87 -3.85 -3.42
CA ALA A 111 -0.60 -3.03 -2.25
C ALA A 111 -1.67 -3.28 -1.19
N THR A 112 -1.28 -3.16 0.09
CA THR A 112 -2.17 -3.37 1.23
C THR A 112 -2.46 -2.05 1.92
N PHE A 113 -3.69 -1.85 2.40
CA PHE A 113 -4.10 -0.67 3.14
C PHE A 113 -5.11 -1.01 4.25
N GLY A 114 -5.25 -0.10 5.21
CA GLY A 114 -6.35 -0.10 6.17
C GLY A 114 -7.26 1.10 5.93
N MET A 115 -8.57 0.93 6.09
CA MET A 115 -9.53 2.04 6.08
C MET A 115 -9.36 2.85 7.34
N ARG A 116 -8.46 3.84 7.30
CA ARG A 116 -8.15 4.70 8.44
C ARG A 116 -7.84 6.12 8.00
N GLU A 117 -8.12 7.04 8.90
CA GLU A 117 -7.75 8.45 8.80
C GLU A 117 -6.96 8.85 10.03
N VAL A 118 -5.82 9.50 9.83
CA VAL A 118 -5.04 10.14 10.88
C VAL A 118 -5.16 11.65 10.71
N ALA A 119 -5.68 12.32 11.73
CA ALA A 119 -5.90 13.76 11.69
C ALA A 119 -5.27 14.46 12.90
N GLN A 120 -5.05 15.77 12.78
CA GLN A 120 -4.63 16.61 13.89
C GLN A 120 -5.87 17.18 14.59
N GLY A 121 -6.08 16.80 15.84
CA GLY A 121 -7.01 17.46 16.73
C GLY A 121 -6.37 18.67 17.42
N ARG A 122 -7.13 19.36 18.30
CA ARG A 122 -6.62 20.55 19.01
C ARG A 122 -5.37 20.24 19.85
N ASN A 123 -5.37 19.14 20.59
CA ASN A 123 -4.30 18.75 21.52
C ASN A 123 -3.90 17.27 21.37
N HIS A 124 -4.44 16.56 20.39
CA HIS A 124 -4.25 15.12 20.21
C HIS A 124 -4.13 14.78 18.74
N ILE A 125 -3.44 13.68 18.45
CA ILE A 125 -3.57 12.99 17.18
C ILE A 125 -4.90 12.21 17.23
N LEU A 126 -5.65 12.26 16.16
CA LEU A 126 -6.90 11.52 16.02
C LEU A 126 -6.70 10.34 15.07
N LEU A 127 -7.25 9.20 15.43
CA LEU A 127 -7.42 8.04 14.55
C LEU A 127 -8.91 7.80 14.36
N ASN A 128 -9.39 7.90 13.13
CA ASN A 128 -10.81 7.76 12.79
C ASN A 128 -11.72 8.66 13.65
N GLY A 129 -11.28 9.91 13.86
CA GLY A 129 -11.99 10.91 14.68
C GLY A 129 -11.85 10.74 16.19
N ARG A 130 -11.20 9.69 16.71
CA ARG A 130 -11.00 9.43 18.14
C ARG A 130 -9.59 9.80 18.58
N PRO A 131 -9.38 10.37 19.79
CA PRO A 131 -8.06 10.62 20.33
C PRO A 131 -7.21 9.35 20.37
N LEU A 132 -6.01 9.41 19.80
CA LEU A 132 -5.04 8.33 19.81
C LEU A 132 -4.03 8.56 20.94
N HIS A 133 -3.94 7.63 21.88
CA HIS A 133 -2.92 7.64 22.92
C HIS A 133 -1.70 6.82 22.48
N LEU A 134 -0.63 7.51 22.10
CA LEU A 134 0.62 6.86 21.71
C LEU A 134 1.38 6.40 22.96
N ARG A 135 1.51 5.10 23.11
CA ARG A 135 2.39 4.43 24.09
C ARG A 135 3.50 3.77 23.29
N GLY A 136 4.66 4.38 23.30
CA GLY A 136 5.72 4.00 22.38
C GLY A 136 7.08 3.79 23.02
N THR A 137 7.96 3.24 22.22
CA THR A 137 9.40 3.16 22.49
C THR A 137 10.18 3.79 21.37
N VAL A 138 11.47 4.01 21.61
CA VAL A 138 12.42 4.51 20.60
C VAL A 138 13.31 3.36 20.16
N GLU A 139 13.54 3.26 18.87
CA GLU A 139 14.50 2.36 18.26
C GLU A 139 15.64 3.17 17.63
N ASN A 140 16.87 2.91 18.09
CA ASN A 140 18.08 3.67 17.73
C ASN A 140 19.05 2.88 16.83
N ALA A 141 18.57 1.88 16.10
CA ALA A 141 19.38 0.96 15.29
C ALA A 141 20.39 0.16 16.13
N VAL A 142 20.01 -0.20 17.37
CA VAL A 142 20.87 -0.95 18.29
C VAL A 142 20.52 -2.43 18.23
N PHE A 143 21.31 -3.19 17.48
CA PHE A 143 21.13 -4.65 17.29
C PHE A 143 22.41 -5.38 17.73
N PRO A 144 22.65 -5.56 19.04
CA PRO A 144 23.94 -6.04 19.56
C PRO A 144 24.27 -7.48 19.17
N LYS A 145 23.27 -8.30 18.84
CA LYS A 145 23.48 -9.69 18.44
C LYS A 145 23.92 -9.84 16.97
N THR A 146 23.46 -8.97 16.11
CA THR A 146 23.68 -9.07 14.66
C THR A 146 24.57 -7.95 14.11
N GLY A 147 24.67 -6.83 14.83
CA GLY A 147 25.37 -5.65 14.37
C GLY A 147 24.66 -4.86 13.26
N HIS A 148 23.48 -5.31 12.82
CA HIS A 148 22.66 -4.64 11.81
C HIS A 148 21.17 -4.87 12.07
N ALA A 149 20.32 -4.03 11.49
CA ALA A 149 18.87 -4.18 11.54
C ALA A 149 18.42 -5.48 10.85
N PRO A 150 17.31 -6.08 11.30
CA PRO A 150 16.71 -7.21 10.61
C PRO A 150 16.37 -6.89 9.17
N VAL A 151 16.57 -7.85 8.27
CA VAL A 151 16.28 -7.76 6.84
C VAL A 151 15.25 -8.82 6.41
N CYS A 152 14.54 -9.40 7.36
CA CYS A 152 13.48 -10.38 7.09
C CYS A 152 12.26 -10.12 7.98
N ASP A 153 11.09 -10.46 7.44
CA ASP A 153 9.78 -10.26 8.09
C ASP A 153 9.69 -10.96 9.45
N ALA A 154 10.17 -12.19 9.55
CA ALA A 154 10.02 -13.00 10.76
C ALA A 154 10.66 -12.35 11.99
N GLU A 155 11.82 -11.72 11.85
CA GLU A 155 12.49 -11.04 12.97
C GLU A 155 11.80 -9.74 13.33
N TRP A 156 11.31 -8.97 12.35
CA TRP A 156 10.49 -7.80 12.61
C TRP A 156 9.16 -8.17 13.27
N GLU A 157 8.52 -9.24 12.82
CA GLU A 157 7.30 -9.74 13.45
C GLU A 157 7.53 -10.10 14.92
N ARG A 158 8.65 -10.78 15.24
CA ARG A 158 9.04 -11.07 16.62
C ARG A 158 9.20 -9.79 17.46
N ILE A 159 9.90 -8.79 16.93
CA ILE A 159 10.09 -7.49 17.61
C ILE A 159 8.74 -6.81 17.86
N MET A 160 7.88 -6.75 16.86
CA MET A 160 6.57 -6.10 16.97
C MET A 160 5.66 -6.84 17.97
N ARG A 161 5.72 -8.16 18.04
CA ARG A 161 5.00 -8.96 19.05
C ARG A 161 5.44 -8.59 20.47
N ILE A 162 6.74 -8.51 20.73
CA ILE A 162 7.27 -8.10 22.04
C ILE A 162 6.79 -6.70 22.40
N VAL A 163 6.84 -5.75 21.46
CA VAL A 163 6.36 -4.38 21.67
C VAL A 163 4.88 -4.38 22.07
N LYS A 164 4.07 -5.18 21.39
CA LYS A 164 2.63 -5.32 21.72
C LYS A 164 2.41 -6.00 23.08
N ASP A 165 3.19 -7.00 23.44
CA ASP A 165 3.10 -7.69 24.73
C ASP A 165 3.39 -6.76 25.91
N TYR A 166 4.23 -5.73 25.70
CA TYR A 166 4.45 -4.64 26.67
C TYR A 166 3.33 -3.58 26.66
N GLY A 167 2.27 -3.78 25.89
CA GLY A 167 1.13 -2.84 25.77
C GLY A 167 1.44 -1.58 24.96
N LEU A 168 2.53 -1.59 24.18
CA LEU A 168 2.91 -0.45 23.33
C LEU A 168 2.23 -0.55 21.97
N ASN A 169 1.92 0.60 21.38
CA ASN A 169 1.27 0.70 20.07
C ASN A 169 2.02 1.57 19.06
N HIS A 170 3.25 1.98 19.41
CA HIS A 170 4.04 2.87 18.58
C HIS A 170 5.54 2.62 18.77
N ILE A 171 6.30 2.65 17.68
CA ILE A 171 7.77 2.70 17.67
C ILE A 171 8.21 3.94 16.89
N ARG A 172 9.09 4.73 17.50
CA ARG A 172 9.77 5.82 16.82
C ARG A 172 11.16 5.38 16.39
N PHE A 173 11.39 5.26 15.09
CA PHE A 173 12.73 5.06 14.55
C PHE A 173 13.49 6.39 14.58
N HIS A 174 14.58 6.43 15.36
CA HIS A 174 15.35 7.65 15.59
C HIS A 174 16.50 7.76 14.59
N SER A 175 16.47 8.80 13.75
CA SER A 175 17.54 9.12 12.79
C SER A 175 17.83 8.05 11.73
N TRP A 176 16.91 7.12 11.50
CA TRP A 176 17.00 6.10 10.47
C TRP A 176 15.61 5.57 10.07
N CYS A 177 15.55 4.87 8.93
CA CYS A 177 14.36 4.12 8.52
C CYS A 177 14.72 2.64 8.45
N PRO A 178 13.84 1.74 8.93
CA PRO A 178 14.06 0.31 8.77
C PRO A 178 14.12 -0.06 7.29
N PRO A 179 14.94 -1.05 6.91
CA PRO A 179 14.93 -1.56 5.54
C PRO A 179 13.58 -2.21 5.23
N ALA A 180 13.21 -2.23 3.96
CA ALA A 180 12.13 -3.09 3.50
C ALA A 180 12.57 -4.56 3.68
N ALA A 181 11.71 -5.34 4.30
CA ALA A 181 11.92 -6.78 4.48
C ALA A 181 11.42 -7.58 3.29
#